data_cebc60c451c3edee9b9dd58482f7df87
#
_entry.id   cebc60c451c3edee9b9dd58482f7df87
#
_cell.length_a   1.000
_cell.length_b   1.000
_cell.length_c   1.000
_cell.angle_alpha   90.00
_cell.angle_beta   90.00
_cell.angle_gamma   90.00
#
_symmetry.space_group_name_H-M   'P 1'
#
loop_
_entity.id
_entity.type
_entity.pdbx_description
1 polymer ?
#
loop_
_entity_poly.entity_id
_entity_poly.type
_entity_poly.pdbx_seq_one_letter_code
_entity_poly.pdbx_strand_id
1 'polypeptide(L)'
;ENEDVKNEEELQPTTVTVDYAEAFQSIQGCAVILNSENNTYTFYNEDKCRTRVSPNSSFKVISALIGIHNQVITSEDSKMEYDGMNYPVDAWNADLRLEDAFRSSCIWYFRKVIDEVGQETIQEELNKLDYGNCDISEWSGSGVNSFPELNGFWIESSLMISPIEQV
;
A
#
# COMPACT_ATOMS: atom_id res chain seq x y z
N GLU A 1 -33.77 26.71 20.27
CA GLU A 1 -32.44 26.18 20.70
C GLU A 1 -31.57 26.12 19.44
N ASN A 2 -30.60 27.05 19.34
CA ASN A 2 -29.64 27.11 18.26
C ASN A 2 -28.56 26.07 18.56
N GLU A 3 -28.45 25.01 17.73
CA GLU A 3 -27.27 24.19 17.68
C GLU A 3 -26.15 24.98 17.01
N ASP A 4 -25.14 25.36 17.79
CA ASP A 4 -23.88 25.89 17.31
C ASP A 4 -23.17 24.84 16.44
N VAL A 5 -23.34 24.95 15.14
CA VAL A 5 -22.48 24.27 14.17
C VAL A 5 -21.10 24.91 14.30
N LYS A 6 -20.21 24.27 15.06
CA LYS A 6 -18.78 24.59 15.03
C LYS A 6 -18.29 24.36 13.61
N ASN A 7 -18.08 25.43 12.86
CA ASN A 7 -17.24 25.40 11.67
C ASN A 7 -15.82 25.01 12.14
N GLU A 8 -15.43 23.77 11.97
CA GLU A 8 -14.02 23.40 12.01
C GLU A 8 -13.38 24.09 10.81
N GLU A 9 -12.63 25.15 11.04
CA GLU A 9 -11.78 25.77 10.02
C GLU A 9 -10.79 24.69 9.57
N GLU A 10 -10.95 24.22 8.34
CA GLU A 10 -10.05 23.27 7.71
C GLU A 10 -8.66 23.91 7.62
N LEU A 11 -7.72 23.45 8.45
CA LEU A 11 -6.35 23.95 8.49
C LEU A 11 -5.70 23.81 7.12
N GLN A 12 -5.32 24.91 6.50
CA GLN A 12 -4.62 24.91 5.24
C GLN A 12 -3.27 24.18 5.38
N PRO A 13 -2.90 23.33 4.40
CA PRO A 13 -1.65 22.59 4.48
C PRO A 13 -0.43 23.51 4.48
N THR A 14 0.46 23.28 5.41
CA THR A 14 1.75 23.96 5.51
C THR A 14 2.86 23.03 5.05
N THR A 15 3.85 23.57 4.33
CA THR A 15 4.97 22.78 3.81
C THR A 15 6.29 23.23 4.46
N VAL A 16 7.10 22.29 4.91
CA VAL A 16 8.45 22.49 5.46
C VAL A 16 9.42 21.60 4.70
N THR A 17 10.54 22.15 4.26
CA THR A 17 11.64 21.38 3.66
C THR A 17 12.74 21.16 4.68
N VAL A 18 13.25 19.94 4.77
CA VAL A 18 14.34 19.56 5.67
C VAL A 18 15.44 18.86 4.88
N ASP A 19 16.67 18.95 5.39
CA ASP A 19 17.79 18.24 4.82
C ASP A 19 18.09 16.98 5.64
N TYR A 20 17.82 15.81 5.05
CA TYR A 20 18.13 14.49 5.59
C TYR A 20 19.24 13.77 4.81
N ALA A 21 20.06 14.52 4.03
CA ALA A 21 21.11 13.94 3.20
C ALA A 21 22.07 13.06 4.00
N GLU A 22 22.40 13.45 5.23
CA GLU A 22 23.27 12.66 6.12
C GLU A 22 22.66 11.30 6.46
N ALA A 23 21.34 11.24 6.71
CA ALA A 23 20.64 9.99 7.00
C ALA A 23 20.53 9.07 5.78
N PHE A 24 20.35 9.66 4.59
CA PHE A 24 20.27 8.92 3.33
C PHE A 24 21.64 8.53 2.76
N GLN A 25 22.73 9.22 3.15
CA GLN A 25 24.09 8.97 2.65
C GLN A 25 24.15 8.94 1.11
N SER A 26 24.55 7.79 0.53
CA SER A 26 24.61 7.58 -0.93
C SER A 26 23.28 7.10 -1.54
N ILE A 27 22.25 6.88 -0.73
CA ILE A 27 20.96 6.36 -1.20
C ILE A 27 20.15 7.51 -1.82
N GLN A 28 19.72 7.30 -3.05
CA GLN A 28 18.83 8.22 -3.76
C GLN A 28 17.38 8.04 -3.26
N GLY A 29 17.05 8.69 -2.15
CA GLY A 29 15.74 8.58 -1.48
C GLY A 29 14.99 9.88 -1.33
N CYS A 30 13.81 9.81 -0.76
CA CYS A 30 13.00 10.93 -0.33
C CYS A 30 12.24 10.55 0.94
N ALA A 31 11.73 11.55 1.65
CA ALA A 31 10.85 11.34 2.80
C ALA A 31 9.76 12.42 2.83
N VAL A 32 8.54 12.01 3.18
CA VAL A 32 7.44 12.90 3.50
C VAL A 32 6.83 12.47 4.83
N ILE A 33 6.57 13.43 5.70
CA ILE A 33 5.94 13.22 7.01
C ILE A 33 4.77 14.18 7.11
N LEU A 34 3.56 13.65 7.34
CA LEU A 34 2.38 14.45 7.63
C LEU A 34 2.15 14.49 9.14
N ASN A 35 2.13 15.71 9.69
CA ASN A 35 1.57 15.96 11.01
C ASN A 35 0.09 16.32 10.84
N SER A 36 -0.79 15.38 11.14
CA SER A 36 -2.24 15.56 10.98
C SER A 36 -2.87 16.55 11.98
N GLU A 37 -2.22 16.82 13.12
CA GLU A 37 -2.74 17.77 14.13
C GLU A 37 -2.73 19.21 13.62
N ASN A 38 -1.74 19.57 12.82
CA ASN A 38 -1.56 20.93 12.30
C ASN A 38 -1.50 21.01 10.79
N ASN A 39 -1.82 19.92 10.09
CA ASN A 39 -1.79 19.76 8.64
C ASN A 39 -0.45 20.23 8.02
N THR A 40 0.67 19.80 8.62
CA THR A 40 2.02 20.17 8.18
C THR A 40 2.72 19.00 7.49
N TYR A 41 3.12 19.21 6.24
CA TYR A 41 3.95 18.29 5.46
C TYR A 41 5.41 18.66 5.58
N THR A 42 6.25 17.74 6.02
CA THR A 42 7.70 17.89 6.05
C THR A 42 8.31 17.05 4.94
N PHE A 43 9.09 17.68 4.05
CA PHE A 43 9.69 17.02 2.89
C PHE A 43 11.21 16.99 2.96
N TYR A 44 11.78 15.87 2.52
CA TYR A 44 13.13 15.74 1.99
C TYR A 44 13.02 15.23 0.55
N ASN A 45 13.65 15.91 -0.41
CA ASN A 45 13.51 15.62 -1.85
C ASN A 45 12.04 15.65 -2.32
N GLU A 46 11.37 16.79 -2.19
CA GLU A 46 9.95 16.97 -2.47
C GLU A 46 9.54 16.48 -3.86
N ASP A 47 10.30 16.80 -4.90
CA ASP A 47 10.01 16.38 -6.29
C ASP A 47 9.89 14.85 -6.38
N LYS A 48 10.77 14.14 -5.67
CA LYS A 48 10.73 12.68 -5.61
C LYS A 48 9.54 12.16 -4.80
N CYS A 49 9.14 12.87 -3.74
CA CYS A 49 7.94 12.54 -2.97
C CYS A 49 6.65 12.69 -3.79
N ARG A 50 6.66 13.51 -4.84
CA ARG A 50 5.52 13.73 -5.76
C ARG A 50 5.56 12.83 -7.01
N THR A 51 6.63 12.06 -7.18
CA THR A 51 6.77 11.15 -8.31
C THR A 51 6.11 9.81 -8.00
N ARG A 52 5.17 9.39 -8.84
CA ARG A 52 4.51 8.08 -8.72
C ARG A 52 5.46 6.95 -9.13
N VAL A 53 5.48 5.91 -8.31
CA VAL A 53 6.25 4.68 -8.52
C VAL A 53 5.37 3.49 -8.13
N SER A 54 5.78 2.28 -8.50
CA SER A 54 5.08 1.07 -8.08
C SER A 54 5.09 0.95 -6.55
N PRO A 55 3.94 0.74 -5.88
CA PRO A 55 3.87 0.69 -4.42
C PRO A 55 4.56 -0.52 -3.82
N ASN A 56 4.72 -1.59 -4.59
CA ASN A 56 5.35 -2.82 -4.11
C ASN A 56 4.74 -3.30 -2.77
N SER A 57 5.57 -3.60 -1.79
CA SER A 57 5.11 -4.14 -0.50
C SER A 57 4.28 -3.16 0.35
N SER A 58 4.30 -1.85 0.09
CA SER A 58 3.42 -0.90 0.80
C SER A 58 1.95 -1.13 0.47
N PHE A 59 1.63 -1.65 -0.72
CA PHE A 59 0.26 -1.99 -1.12
C PHE A 59 -0.40 -3.06 -0.23
N LYS A 60 0.38 -3.88 0.48
CA LYS A 60 -0.16 -4.91 1.38
C LYS A 60 -1.08 -4.34 2.47
N VAL A 61 -0.83 -3.11 2.90
CA VAL A 61 -1.70 -2.40 3.88
C VAL A 61 -3.07 -2.17 3.24
N ILE A 62 -3.11 -1.67 2.02
CA ILE A 62 -4.36 -1.41 1.28
C ILE A 62 -5.06 -2.72 0.93
N SER A 63 -4.31 -3.74 0.49
CA SER A 63 -4.84 -5.09 0.23
C SER A 63 -5.54 -5.67 1.48
N ALA A 64 -4.93 -5.53 2.67
CA ALA A 64 -5.54 -5.98 3.92
C ALA A 64 -6.79 -5.18 4.28
N LEU A 65 -6.77 -3.85 4.14
CA LEU A 65 -7.93 -2.99 4.41
C LEU A 65 -9.11 -3.36 3.50
N ILE A 66 -8.87 -3.53 2.22
CA ILE A 66 -9.89 -3.96 1.26
C ILE A 66 -10.37 -5.38 1.59
N GLY A 67 -9.47 -6.29 1.93
CA GLY A 67 -9.81 -7.66 2.36
C GLY A 67 -10.68 -7.70 3.61
N ILE A 68 -10.43 -6.82 4.59
CA ILE A 68 -11.24 -6.68 5.80
C ILE A 68 -12.63 -6.10 5.45
N HIS A 69 -12.67 -5.04 4.64
CA HIS A 69 -13.92 -4.40 4.23
C HIS A 69 -14.83 -5.40 3.50
N ASN A 70 -14.27 -6.26 2.67
CA ASN A 70 -15.00 -7.27 1.89
C ASN A 70 -15.11 -8.63 2.60
N GLN A 71 -14.77 -8.73 3.88
CA GLN A 71 -14.91 -9.92 4.74
C GLN A 71 -14.10 -11.15 4.28
N VAL A 72 -13.11 -10.98 3.41
CA VAL A 72 -12.10 -11.99 3.07
C VAL A 72 -11.14 -12.19 4.25
N ILE A 73 -10.78 -11.10 4.92
CA ILE A 73 -10.04 -11.11 6.18
C ILE A 73 -11.02 -10.72 7.29
N THR A 74 -11.20 -11.59 8.28
CA THR A 74 -12.16 -11.40 9.39
C THR A 74 -11.48 -11.14 10.73
N SER A 75 -10.21 -11.47 10.86
CA SER A 75 -9.38 -11.25 12.06
C SER A 75 -7.89 -11.34 11.70
N GLU A 76 -7.04 -11.03 12.66
CA GLU A 76 -5.58 -11.25 12.59
C GLU A 76 -5.18 -12.72 12.38
N ASP A 77 -6.06 -13.63 12.78
CA ASP A 77 -5.91 -15.08 12.60
C ASP A 77 -6.41 -15.60 11.25
N SER A 78 -6.91 -14.72 10.36
CA SER A 78 -7.37 -15.12 9.04
C SER A 78 -6.24 -15.81 8.27
N LYS A 79 -6.49 -17.08 7.93
CA LYS A 79 -5.49 -18.00 7.40
C LYS A 79 -5.72 -18.23 5.91
N MET A 80 -4.63 -18.15 5.15
CA MET A 80 -4.60 -18.61 3.76
C MET A 80 -3.79 -19.88 3.66
N GLU A 81 -4.31 -20.85 2.91
CA GLU A 81 -3.66 -22.15 2.69
C GLU A 81 -2.49 -22.00 1.71
N TYR A 82 -1.39 -22.66 2.06
CA TYR A 82 -0.20 -22.77 1.23
C TYR A 82 -0.46 -23.73 0.05
N ASP A 83 0.06 -23.39 -1.12
CA ASP A 83 -0.16 -24.15 -2.35
C ASP A 83 0.86 -25.27 -2.60
N GLY A 84 1.85 -25.42 -1.71
CA GLY A 84 2.91 -26.45 -1.83
C GLY A 84 4.07 -26.05 -2.76
N MET A 85 4.08 -24.82 -3.30
CA MET A 85 5.19 -24.34 -4.13
C MET A 85 6.41 -24.02 -3.27
N ASN A 86 7.61 -24.31 -3.73
CA ASN A 86 8.83 -23.97 -3.00
C ASN A 86 9.25 -22.54 -3.30
N TYR A 87 8.72 -21.59 -2.52
CA TYR A 87 9.07 -20.18 -2.63
C TYR A 87 10.46 -19.86 -2.09
N PRO A 88 11.14 -18.80 -2.59
CA PRO A 88 12.51 -18.49 -2.21
C PRO A 88 12.67 -17.97 -0.77
N VAL A 89 11.58 -17.63 -0.09
CA VAL A 89 11.55 -17.21 1.31
C VAL A 89 10.97 -18.33 2.15
N ASP A 90 11.75 -18.93 3.01
CA ASP A 90 11.35 -20.10 3.81
C ASP A 90 10.05 -19.86 4.60
N ALA A 91 9.88 -18.66 5.16
CA ALA A 91 8.68 -18.28 5.91
C ALA A 91 7.39 -18.26 5.07
N TRP A 92 7.48 -18.32 3.74
CA TRP A 92 6.34 -18.37 2.83
C TRP A 92 5.87 -19.79 2.52
N ASN A 93 6.64 -20.82 2.93
CA ASN A 93 6.41 -22.22 2.58
C ASN A 93 5.56 -22.94 3.65
N ALA A 94 4.50 -22.30 4.10
CA ALA A 94 3.53 -22.82 5.05
C ALA A 94 2.21 -22.06 4.92
N ASP A 95 1.14 -22.62 5.48
CA ASP A 95 -0.09 -21.85 5.71
C ASP A 95 0.19 -20.63 6.60
N LEU A 96 -0.27 -19.45 6.19
CA LEU A 96 0.01 -18.21 6.91
C LEU A 96 -1.25 -17.54 7.44
N ARG A 97 -1.16 -16.96 8.63
CA ARG A 97 -2.11 -16.00 9.16
C ARG A 97 -1.75 -14.59 8.69
N LEU A 98 -2.66 -13.65 8.81
CA LEU A 98 -2.45 -12.25 8.42
C LEU A 98 -1.20 -11.65 9.09
N GLU A 99 -1.03 -11.86 10.41
CA GLU A 99 0.14 -11.37 11.15
C GLU A 99 1.46 -11.91 10.57
N ASP A 100 1.52 -13.22 10.30
CA ASP A 100 2.73 -13.87 9.77
C ASP A 100 3.01 -13.42 8.33
N ALA A 101 1.95 -13.20 7.53
CA ALA A 101 2.06 -12.69 6.17
C ALA A 101 2.61 -11.26 6.14
N PHE A 102 2.18 -10.38 7.06
CA PHE A 102 2.76 -9.05 7.22
C PHE A 102 4.21 -9.11 7.69
N ARG A 103 4.51 -9.89 8.74
CA ARG A 103 5.85 -10.02 9.32
C ARG A 103 6.87 -10.51 8.29
N SER A 104 6.49 -11.46 7.44
CA SER A 104 7.35 -11.99 6.37
C SER A 104 7.22 -11.25 5.05
N SER A 105 6.37 -10.25 4.97
CA SER A 105 6.03 -9.53 3.72
C SER A 105 5.62 -10.48 2.58
N CYS A 106 4.82 -11.49 2.89
CA CYS A 106 4.45 -12.56 1.98
C CYS A 106 3.58 -12.07 0.83
N ILE A 107 4.06 -12.22 -0.41
CA ILE A 107 3.35 -11.72 -1.60
C ILE A 107 2.14 -12.59 -1.92
N TRP A 108 2.29 -13.93 -1.94
CA TRP A 108 1.23 -14.84 -2.35
C TRP A 108 0.00 -14.76 -1.44
N TYR A 109 0.18 -14.48 -0.11
CA TYR A 109 -0.95 -14.31 0.80
C TYR A 109 -1.85 -13.14 0.36
N PHE A 110 -1.23 -11.98 0.13
CA PHE A 110 -1.97 -10.77 -0.29
C PHE A 110 -2.47 -10.89 -1.73
N ARG A 111 -1.79 -11.67 -2.59
CA ARG A 111 -2.31 -12.00 -3.91
C ARG A 111 -3.62 -12.78 -3.80
N LYS A 112 -3.70 -13.80 -2.93
CA LYS A 112 -4.93 -14.54 -2.68
C LYS A 112 -6.05 -13.64 -2.15
N VAL A 113 -5.75 -12.72 -1.21
CA VAL A 113 -6.73 -11.75 -0.74
C VAL A 113 -7.30 -10.94 -1.89
N ILE A 114 -6.46 -10.41 -2.76
CA ILE A 114 -6.86 -9.61 -3.93
C ILE A 114 -7.72 -10.44 -4.91
N ASP A 115 -7.32 -11.69 -5.17
CA ASP A 115 -8.05 -12.58 -6.07
C ASP A 115 -9.42 -12.97 -5.50
N GLU A 116 -9.54 -13.21 -4.19
CA GLU A 116 -10.81 -13.51 -3.52
C GLU A 116 -11.77 -12.32 -3.50
N VAL A 117 -11.25 -11.09 -3.34
CA VAL A 117 -12.05 -9.86 -3.44
C VAL A 117 -12.54 -9.65 -4.88
N GLY A 118 -11.70 -9.92 -5.85
CA GLY A 118 -12.00 -9.84 -7.28
C GLY A 118 -11.72 -8.47 -7.91
N GLN A 119 -11.42 -8.50 -9.20
CA GLN A 119 -10.90 -7.35 -9.95
C GLN A 119 -11.85 -6.14 -9.96
N GLU A 120 -13.15 -6.36 -10.15
CA GLU A 120 -14.14 -5.29 -10.21
C GLU A 120 -14.22 -4.54 -8.86
N THR A 121 -14.32 -5.28 -7.77
CA THR A 121 -14.36 -4.70 -6.41
C THR A 121 -13.07 -3.98 -6.06
N ILE A 122 -11.91 -4.56 -6.40
CA ILE A 122 -10.61 -3.89 -6.21
C ILE A 122 -10.55 -2.56 -6.96
N GLN A 123 -11.03 -2.51 -8.21
CA GLN A 123 -11.06 -1.26 -8.98
C GLN A 123 -11.95 -0.20 -8.31
N GLU A 124 -13.13 -0.61 -7.81
CA GLU A 124 -14.03 0.29 -7.10
C GLU A 124 -13.42 0.82 -5.81
N GLU A 125 -12.78 -0.04 -5.01
CA GLU A 125 -12.16 0.35 -3.75
C GLU A 125 -10.97 1.31 -3.97
N LEU A 126 -10.12 1.05 -4.97
CA LEU A 126 -9.01 1.96 -5.30
C LEU A 126 -9.52 3.31 -5.81
N ASN A 127 -10.60 3.34 -6.59
CA ASN A 127 -11.23 4.58 -7.04
C ASN A 127 -11.82 5.38 -5.86
N LYS A 128 -12.46 4.72 -4.89
CA LYS A 128 -12.97 5.37 -3.67
C LYS A 128 -11.86 5.98 -2.82
N LEU A 129 -10.70 5.33 -2.78
CA LEU A 129 -9.52 5.79 -2.04
C LEU A 129 -8.69 6.83 -2.81
N ASP A 130 -9.02 7.10 -4.08
CA ASP A 130 -8.18 7.91 -5.00
C ASP A 130 -6.70 7.45 -4.98
N TYR A 131 -6.48 6.11 -4.98
CA TYR A 131 -5.18 5.52 -4.75
C TYR A 131 -4.28 5.62 -5.98
N GLY A 132 -3.46 6.66 -6.03
CA GLY A 132 -2.50 6.91 -7.10
C GLY A 132 -3.14 7.03 -8.48
N ASN A 133 -2.73 6.21 -9.45
CA ASN A 133 -3.32 6.19 -10.80
C ASN A 133 -4.50 5.23 -10.93
N CYS A 134 -4.86 4.48 -9.89
CA CYS A 134 -5.92 3.47 -9.88
C CYS A 134 -5.84 2.44 -11.03
N ASP A 135 -4.67 2.25 -11.65
CA ASP A 135 -4.49 1.40 -12.81
C ASP A 135 -4.19 -0.04 -12.40
N ILE A 136 -5.15 -0.93 -12.61
CA ILE A 136 -5.03 -2.38 -12.39
C ILE A 136 -5.09 -3.17 -13.69
N SER A 137 -4.83 -2.53 -14.84
CA SER A 137 -4.93 -3.16 -16.17
C SER A 137 -4.02 -4.38 -16.31
N GLU A 138 -2.85 -4.36 -15.66
CA GLU A 138 -1.97 -5.53 -15.58
C GLU A 138 -2.27 -6.37 -14.34
N TRP A 139 -3.50 -6.91 -14.23
CA TRP A 139 -3.98 -7.66 -13.07
C TRP A 139 -3.02 -8.75 -12.59
N SER A 140 -2.45 -9.51 -13.51
CA SER A 140 -1.48 -10.57 -13.23
C SER A 140 -0.05 -10.07 -13.02
N GLY A 141 0.18 -8.76 -13.16
CA GLY A 141 1.49 -8.14 -13.06
C GLY A 141 2.34 -8.24 -14.32
N SER A 142 3.51 -7.59 -14.28
CA SER A 142 4.47 -7.52 -15.40
C SER A 142 5.32 -8.79 -15.58
N GLY A 143 5.21 -9.78 -14.67
CA GLY A 143 6.00 -11.01 -14.73
C GLY A 143 7.44 -10.86 -14.26
N VAL A 144 7.73 -9.90 -13.39
CA VAL A 144 9.09 -9.71 -12.81
C VAL A 144 9.53 -10.87 -11.93
N ASN A 145 8.58 -11.62 -11.35
CA ASN A 145 8.85 -12.82 -10.59
C ASN A 145 8.56 -14.07 -11.42
N SER A 146 9.37 -15.11 -11.23
CA SER A 146 9.21 -16.41 -11.92
C SER A 146 7.95 -17.17 -11.49
N PHE A 147 7.44 -16.91 -10.28
CA PHE A 147 6.22 -17.50 -9.75
C PHE A 147 5.05 -16.57 -10.03
N PRO A 148 4.00 -17.01 -10.73
CA PRO A 148 2.82 -16.18 -11.02
C PRO A 148 2.19 -15.57 -9.76
N GLU A 149 2.15 -16.34 -8.65
CA GLU A 149 1.57 -15.95 -7.36
C GLU A 149 2.36 -14.83 -6.66
N LEU A 150 3.58 -14.54 -7.13
CA LEU A 150 4.43 -13.46 -6.64
C LEU A 150 4.37 -12.21 -7.52
N ASN A 151 3.42 -12.15 -8.45
CA ASN A 151 3.19 -10.99 -9.31
C ASN A 151 1.81 -10.39 -9.03
N GLY A 152 1.64 -9.15 -9.46
CA GLY A 152 0.39 -8.42 -9.38
C GLY A 152 0.55 -6.98 -9.86
N PHE A 153 -0.55 -6.33 -10.17
CA PHE A 153 -0.58 -4.96 -10.70
C PHE A 153 0.15 -3.92 -9.84
N TRP A 154 0.48 -4.25 -8.59
CA TRP A 154 1.20 -3.39 -7.62
C TRP A 154 2.71 -3.67 -7.51
N ILE A 155 3.24 -4.68 -8.23
CA ILE A 155 4.66 -5.08 -8.17
C ILE A 155 5.32 -4.77 -9.51
N GLU A 156 6.06 -3.67 -9.57
CA GLU A 156 6.74 -3.19 -10.79
C GLU A 156 5.83 -3.28 -12.03
N SER A 157 4.58 -2.79 -11.90
CA SER A 157 3.52 -2.99 -12.87
C SER A 157 2.65 -1.74 -13.02
N SER A 158 1.37 -1.87 -13.43
CA SER A 158 0.51 -0.75 -13.85
C SER A 158 0.13 0.21 -12.73
N LEU A 159 -0.02 -0.26 -11.49
CA LEU A 159 -0.40 0.59 -10.35
C LEU A 159 0.77 1.44 -9.88
N MET A 160 0.55 2.74 -9.84
CA MET A 160 1.56 3.73 -9.45
C MET A 160 0.99 4.72 -8.44
N ILE A 161 1.75 5.02 -7.38
CA ILE A 161 1.39 6.00 -6.36
C ILE A 161 2.64 6.73 -5.89
N SER A 162 2.52 8.01 -5.54
CA SER A 162 3.63 8.77 -4.98
C SER A 162 3.68 8.67 -3.46
N PRO A 163 4.85 8.89 -2.82
CA PRO A 163 4.95 8.94 -1.38
C PRO A 163 3.99 9.92 -0.71
N ILE A 164 3.73 11.08 -1.32
CA ILE A 164 2.80 12.07 -0.75
C ILE A 164 1.35 11.61 -0.82
N GLU A 165 0.96 10.82 -1.83
CA GLU A 165 -0.40 10.26 -1.93
C GLU A 165 -0.63 9.12 -0.94
N GLN A 166 0.44 8.58 -0.31
CA GLN A 166 0.33 7.52 0.69
C GLN A 166 0.20 8.04 2.14
N VAL A 167 0.38 9.33 2.39
CA VAL A 167 0.27 9.97 3.72
C VAL A 167 -0.91 10.90 3.81
#